data_38bd158061f56ab6fc060b9d0836da67
#
_entry.id   38bd158061f56ab6fc060b9d0836da67
#
_cell.length_a   1.000
_cell.length_b   1.000
_cell.length_c   1.000
_cell.angle_alpha   90.00
_cell.angle_beta   90.00
_cell.angle_gamma   90.00
#
_symmetry.space_group_name_H-M   'P 1'
#
loop_
_entity.id
_entity.type
_entity.pdbx_description
1 polymer ?
#
loop_
_entity_poly.entity_id
_entity_poly.type
_entity_poly.pdbx_seq_one_letter_code
_entity_poly.pdbx_strand_id
1 'polypeptide(L)'
;MKSKTTFKEIPDMGVIWVMDEAIKLGFYNGNPDWANLGQGQPEFGEMDGAPPRIKNFSIEISDNAYGPLNGLLELRNAIAHHYNRLYRKNKTSIYTAENVSVAMGGRLVLSQVCTMLGNIRLGYKIPEYPAYSDILNNHKGKIDAIHIPTIKENNFGIPADSFLETVKQNKLDAFLFSNPCNPTGEVIVGNELKKYVKIANENKCALIIDEMYSHYIFDDVQPANGPVSASEFIEDVNQESILIVDGLTKSFRYPGWRIAWVLGPKHLINNLNSVASSIDGGPSQPMQRAALKVLDPKLADMETTALRKVFSRKREIMIDSLRKNGIICSSGKRGTFYVWGDISKLPHPLNNSDIFFAEALKLKVMTIPGHLFDIHPGNFHQKNSNFNNYIRFSFGPEEKNMIMG
;
A
#
# COMPACT_ATOMS: atom_id res chain seq x y z
N MET A 1 -11.11 -39.26 14.12
CA MET A 1 -9.77 -38.91 13.60
C MET A 1 -9.95 -37.91 12.47
N LYS A 2 -9.52 -36.65 12.62
CA LYS A 2 -9.47 -35.73 11.47
C LYS A 2 -8.45 -36.30 10.49
N SER A 3 -8.83 -36.57 9.24
CA SER A 3 -7.90 -37.01 8.19
C SER A 3 -6.82 -35.93 8.09
N LYS A 4 -5.54 -36.32 8.19
CA LYS A 4 -4.43 -35.43 7.84
C LYS A 4 -4.55 -35.13 6.34
N THR A 5 -5.05 -33.94 5.98
CA THR A 5 -4.98 -33.47 4.60
C THR A 5 -3.55 -33.02 4.31
N THR A 6 -2.97 -33.49 3.22
CA THR A 6 -1.63 -33.07 2.75
C THR A 6 -1.61 -31.58 2.40
N PHE A 7 -2.73 -31.07 1.89
CA PHE A 7 -2.91 -29.67 1.51
C PHE A 7 -3.79 -28.96 2.52
N LYS A 8 -3.38 -27.76 2.91
CA LYS A 8 -4.13 -26.90 3.82
C LYS A 8 -5.17 -26.10 3.03
N GLU A 9 -6.38 -26.00 3.52
CA GLU A 9 -7.31 -24.97 3.07
C GLU A 9 -6.76 -23.58 3.41
N ILE A 10 -6.71 -22.72 2.39
CA ILE A 10 -6.31 -21.32 2.54
C ILE A 10 -7.55 -20.48 2.28
N PRO A 11 -8.07 -19.77 3.28
CA PRO A 11 -9.24 -18.92 3.09
C PRO A 11 -8.90 -17.75 2.17
N ASP A 12 -9.87 -17.30 1.42
CA ASP A 12 -9.71 -16.13 0.56
C ASP A 12 -9.44 -14.87 1.38
N MET A 13 -8.48 -14.08 0.92
CA MET A 13 -8.19 -12.76 1.51
C MET A 13 -9.42 -11.86 1.36
N GLY A 14 -9.72 -11.06 2.41
CA GLY A 14 -10.97 -10.30 2.53
C GLY A 14 -11.38 -9.49 1.30
N VAL A 15 -10.43 -8.88 0.57
CA VAL A 15 -10.74 -8.15 -0.68
C VAL A 15 -11.12 -9.12 -1.82
N ILE A 16 -10.56 -10.31 -1.85
CA ILE A 16 -10.90 -11.35 -2.84
C ILE A 16 -12.30 -11.87 -2.54
N TRP A 17 -12.60 -12.18 -1.29
CA TRP A 17 -13.95 -12.58 -0.87
C TRP A 17 -15.02 -11.55 -1.30
N VAL A 18 -14.76 -10.24 -1.15
CA VAL A 18 -15.67 -9.18 -1.63
C VAL A 18 -15.91 -9.27 -3.14
N MET A 19 -14.85 -9.54 -3.91
CA MET A 19 -14.96 -9.72 -5.37
C MET A 19 -15.80 -10.95 -5.72
N ASP A 20 -15.59 -12.07 -5.03
CA ASP A 20 -16.32 -13.31 -5.28
C ASP A 20 -17.81 -13.17 -4.96
N GLU A 21 -18.15 -12.48 -3.87
CA GLU A 21 -19.56 -12.17 -3.55
C GLU A 21 -20.21 -11.29 -4.65
N ALA A 22 -19.49 -10.29 -5.17
CA ALA A 22 -19.99 -9.48 -6.27
C ALA A 22 -20.14 -10.27 -7.58
N ILE A 23 -19.21 -11.17 -7.90
CA ILE A 23 -19.27 -12.05 -9.08
C ILE A 23 -20.48 -12.96 -9.04
N LYS A 24 -20.85 -13.50 -7.86
CA LYS A 24 -22.08 -14.28 -7.68
C LYS A 24 -23.35 -13.52 -8.05
N LEU A 25 -23.31 -12.18 -7.94
CA LEU A 25 -24.40 -11.27 -8.30
C LEU A 25 -24.26 -10.65 -9.70
N GLY A 26 -23.35 -11.17 -10.52
CA GLY A 26 -23.19 -10.76 -11.92
C GLY A 26 -22.16 -9.64 -12.17
N PHE A 27 -21.30 -9.35 -11.19
CA PHE A 27 -20.16 -8.43 -11.43
C PHE A 27 -19.13 -9.07 -12.38
N TYR A 28 -18.62 -8.27 -13.30
CA TYR A 28 -17.40 -8.53 -14.06
C TYR A 28 -16.67 -7.19 -14.31
N ASN A 29 -15.36 -7.25 -14.53
CA ASN A 29 -14.56 -6.05 -14.77
C ASN A 29 -15.04 -5.31 -16.02
N GLY A 30 -15.36 -4.02 -15.85
CA GLY A 30 -15.93 -3.18 -16.93
C GLY A 30 -17.45 -3.25 -17.05
N ASN A 31 -18.15 -3.95 -16.13
CA ASN A 31 -19.61 -3.92 -16.11
C ASN A 31 -20.11 -2.50 -15.79
N PRO A 32 -20.82 -1.83 -16.74
CA PRO A 32 -21.24 -0.43 -16.55
C PRO A 32 -22.33 -0.23 -15.50
N ASP A 33 -23.02 -1.32 -15.12
CA ASP A 33 -24.09 -1.29 -14.13
C ASP A 33 -23.57 -1.32 -12.68
N TRP A 34 -22.26 -1.46 -12.47
CA TRP A 34 -21.65 -1.64 -11.17
C TRP A 34 -20.74 -0.48 -10.78
N ALA A 35 -20.94 0.02 -9.58
CA ALA A 35 -20.01 0.94 -8.93
C ALA A 35 -19.02 0.16 -8.05
N ASN A 36 -17.77 0.05 -8.51
CA ASN A 36 -16.74 -0.65 -7.74
C ASN A 36 -16.00 0.30 -6.80
N LEU A 37 -16.61 0.61 -5.65
CA LEU A 37 -16.01 1.41 -4.58
C LEU A 37 -15.23 0.55 -3.58
N GLY A 38 -15.07 -0.74 -3.85
CA GLY A 38 -14.35 -1.70 -2.98
C GLY A 38 -12.91 -1.94 -3.42
N GLN A 39 -12.66 -2.09 -4.72
CA GLN A 39 -11.35 -2.49 -5.20
C GLN A 39 -10.30 -1.39 -5.03
N GLY A 40 -9.12 -1.80 -4.56
CA GLY A 40 -7.96 -0.93 -4.41
C GLY A 40 -7.22 -0.70 -5.73
N GLN A 41 -7.93 -0.25 -6.77
CA GLN A 41 -7.38 0.04 -8.09
C GLN A 41 -7.72 1.47 -8.48
N PRO A 42 -6.70 2.30 -8.84
CA PRO A 42 -6.98 3.61 -9.42
C PRO A 42 -7.48 3.46 -10.85
N GLU A 43 -8.18 4.46 -11.37
CA GLU A 43 -8.44 4.54 -12.82
C GLU A 43 -7.13 4.43 -13.59
N PHE A 44 -7.11 3.63 -14.65
CA PHE A 44 -5.90 3.31 -15.43
C PHE A 44 -5.93 3.91 -16.84
N GLY A 45 -7.03 4.54 -17.23
CA GLY A 45 -7.20 5.22 -18.51
C GLY A 45 -6.44 6.53 -18.64
N GLU A 46 -6.72 7.26 -19.72
CA GLU A 46 -6.23 8.64 -19.89
C GLU A 46 -6.80 9.51 -18.76
N MET A 47 -6.03 10.49 -18.31
CA MET A 47 -6.42 11.39 -17.22
C MET A 47 -5.95 12.81 -17.57
N ASP A 48 -6.79 13.82 -17.31
CA ASP A 48 -6.50 15.22 -17.63
C ASP A 48 -5.17 15.68 -16.99
N GLY A 49 -4.28 16.19 -17.83
CA GLY A 49 -2.95 16.65 -17.44
C GLY A 49 -1.89 15.56 -17.20
N ALA A 50 -2.27 14.28 -17.21
CA ALA A 50 -1.31 13.18 -17.11
C ALA A 50 -0.62 12.89 -18.45
N PRO A 51 0.55 12.24 -18.44
CA PRO A 51 1.16 11.78 -19.68
C PRO A 51 0.27 10.72 -20.37
N PRO A 52 0.34 10.62 -21.71
CA PRO A 52 -0.38 9.59 -22.44
C PRO A 52 -0.03 8.19 -21.92
N ARG A 53 -1.04 7.31 -21.90
CA ARG A 53 -0.81 5.93 -21.45
C ARG A 53 0.06 5.17 -22.46
N ILE A 54 1.00 4.39 -21.95
CA ILE A 54 1.84 3.52 -22.78
C ILE A 54 0.98 2.36 -23.28
N LYS A 55 0.72 2.33 -24.59
CA LYS A 55 -0.10 1.32 -25.25
C LYS A 55 0.74 0.25 -25.99
N ASN A 56 1.96 0.63 -26.38
CA ASN A 56 2.87 -0.22 -27.12
C ASN A 56 4.29 -0.12 -26.60
N PHE A 57 5.01 -1.23 -26.55
CA PHE A 57 6.46 -1.30 -26.34
C PHE A 57 7.03 -2.50 -27.06
N SER A 58 8.31 -2.44 -27.44
CA SER A 58 8.99 -3.50 -28.15
C SER A 58 9.41 -4.62 -27.18
N ILE A 59 9.31 -5.85 -27.63
CA ILE A 59 9.96 -7.01 -27.01
C ILE A 59 11.17 -7.36 -27.87
N GLU A 60 12.35 -7.40 -27.25
CA GLU A 60 13.59 -7.76 -27.90
C GLU A 60 13.85 -9.27 -27.75
N ILE A 61 14.65 -9.84 -28.69
CA ILE A 61 15.01 -11.27 -28.60
C ILE A 61 15.69 -11.61 -27.28
N SER A 62 16.53 -10.69 -26.77
CA SER A 62 17.20 -10.81 -25.47
C SER A 62 16.27 -10.91 -24.27
N ASP A 63 15.00 -10.49 -24.41
CA ASP A 63 14.00 -10.60 -23.33
C ASP A 63 13.53 -12.02 -23.05
N ASN A 64 13.83 -12.94 -23.98
CA ASN A 64 13.53 -14.35 -23.79
C ASN A 64 14.51 -15.06 -22.86
N ALA A 65 15.61 -14.42 -22.50
CA ALA A 65 16.57 -14.93 -21.53
C ALA A 65 16.20 -14.51 -20.10
N TYR A 66 16.75 -15.22 -19.10
CA TYR A 66 16.66 -14.75 -17.71
C TYR A 66 17.35 -13.41 -17.54
N GLY A 67 16.69 -12.49 -16.82
CA GLY A 67 17.25 -11.21 -16.40
C GLY A 67 17.97 -11.29 -15.05
N PRO A 68 18.55 -10.18 -14.61
CA PRO A 68 19.11 -10.08 -13.27
C PRO A 68 18.01 -10.26 -12.20
N LEU A 69 18.30 -11.01 -11.13
CA LEU A 69 17.37 -11.33 -10.05
C LEU A 69 16.76 -10.09 -9.37
N ASN A 70 17.57 -9.04 -9.23
CA ASN A 70 17.16 -7.78 -8.63
C ASN A 70 16.62 -6.75 -9.64
N GLY A 71 16.45 -7.17 -10.90
CA GLY A 71 15.96 -6.32 -11.97
C GLY A 71 17.06 -5.64 -12.80
N LEU A 72 16.68 -5.12 -13.96
CA LEU A 72 17.56 -4.47 -14.93
C LEU A 72 18.28 -3.29 -14.30
N LEU A 73 19.57 -3.16 -14.60
CA LEU A 73 20.42 -2.10 -14.07
C LEU A 73 19.88 -0.70 -14.41
N GLU A 74 19.38 -0.52 -15.62
CA GLU A 74 18.80 0.73 -16.09
C GLU A 74 17.57 1.14 -15.26
N LEU A 75 16.69 0.19 -14.96
CA LEU A 75 15.50 0.45 -14.14
C LEU A 75 15.89 0.77 -12.69
N ARG A 76 16.83 0.02 -12.11
CA ARG A 76 17.31 0.28 -10.75
C ARG A 76 17.98 1.65 -10.64
N ASN A 77 18.74 2.06 -11.67
CA ASN A 77 19.30 3.41 -11.74
C ASN A 77 18.20 4.47 -11.86
N ALA A 78 17.18 4.25 -12.69
CA ALA A 78 16.05 5.18 -12.83
C ALA A 78 15.29 5.34 -11.51
N ILE A 79 15.06 4.26 -10.77
CA ILE A 79 14.42 4.29 -9.44
C ILE A 79 15.31 5.06 -8.44
N ALA A 80 16.59 4.74 -8.34
CA ALA A 80 17.53 5.45 -7.47
C ALA A 80 17.56 6.94 -7.78
N HIS A 81 17.63 7.30 -9.07
CA HIS A 81 17.59 8.70 -9.52
C HIS A 81 16.28 9.39 -9.13
N HIS A 82 15.13 8.72 -9.30
CA HIS A 82 13.83 9.26 -8.94
C HIS A 82 13.77 9.65 -7.45
N TYR A 83 14.20 8.76 -6.55
CA TYR A 83 14.23 9.05 -5.11
C TYR A 83 15.28 10.12 -4.74
N ASN A 84 16.46 10.09 -5.33
CA ASN A 84 17.48 11.10 -5.09
C ASN A 84 17.00 12.49 -5.53
N ARG A 85 16.35 12.59 -6.69
CA ARG A 85 15.80 13.82 -7.24
C ARG A 85 14.70 14.41 -6.35
N LEU A 86 13.83 13.57 -5.81
CA LEU A 86 12.69 14.03 -5.02
C LEU A 86 13.07 14.34 -3.56
N TYR A 87 13.87 13.49 -2.94
CA TYR A 87 14.00 13.50 -1.48
C TYR A 87 15.43 13.75 -0.97
N ARG A 88 16.45 13.69 -1.83
CA ARG A 88 17.85 13.72 -1.37
C ARG A 88 18.71 14.84 -1.97
N LYS A 89 18.09 15.92 -2.44
CA LYS A 89 18.79 17.04 -3.13
C LYS A 89 19.96 17.63 -2.32
N ASN A 90 19.86 17.65 -0.99
CA ASN A 90 20.88 18.24 -0.10
C ASN A 90 21.53 17.19 0.80
N LYS A 91 21.46 15.90 0.44
CA LYS A 91 22.07 14.81 1.20
C LYS A 91 23.37 14.35 0.54
N THR A 92 24.36 14.05 1.35
CA THR A 92 25.65 13.49 0.89
C THR A 92 25.54 12.00 0.60
N SER A 93 24.74 11.25 1.37
CA SER A 93 24.44 9.85 1.13
C SER A 93 23.26 9.75 0.18
N ILE A 94 23.45 9.10 -0.98
CA ILE A 94 22.43 8.94 -2.04
C ILE A 94 22.27 7.46 -2.42
N TYR A 95 21.12 7.12 -2.95
CA TYR A 95 20.86 5.79 -3.49
C TYR A 95 21.58 5.56 -4.82
N THR A 96 22.01 4.33 -5.02
CA THR A 96 22.55 3.80 -6.29
C THR A 96 21.71 2.59 -6.72
N ALA A 97 21.95 2.04 -7.90
CA ALA A 97 21.30 0.80 -8.32
C ALA A 97 21.49 -0.38 -7.33
N GLU A 98 22.56 -0.34 -6.52
CA GLU A 98 22.83 -1.37 -5.51
C GLU A 98 21.92 -1.26 -4.28
N ASN A 99 21.23 -0.13 -4.12
CA ASN A 99 20.23 0.09 -3.08
C ASN A 99 18.81 -0.28 -3.53
N VAL A 100 18.62 -0.86 -4.71
CA VAL A 100 17.31 -1.13 -5.31
C VAL A 100 17.19 -2.59 -5.72
N SER A 101 16.09 -3.24 -5.33
CA SER A 101 15.66 -4.52 -5.89
C SER A 101 14.24 -4.38 -6.44
N VAL A 102 14.00 -4.92 -7.63
CA VAL A 102 12.72 -4.91 -8.35
C VAL A 102 12.08 -6.29 -8.29
N ALA A 103 10.77 -6.37 -8.10
CA ALA A 103 10.03 -7.62 -8.13
C ALA A 103 8.63 -7.47 -8.77
N MET A 104 7.94 -8.60 -8.99
CA MET A 104 6.64 -8.64 -9.65
C MET A 104 5.49 -8.22 -8.73
N GLY A 105 5.50 -6.94 -8.31
CA GLY A 105 4.45 -6.29 -7.53
C GLY A 105 4.65 -6.32 -6.03
N GLY A 106 4.00 -5.38 -5.32
CA GLY A 106 4.26 -5.08 -3.92
C GLY A 106 4.05 -6.26 -2.96
N ARG A 107 3.08 -7.15 -3.21
CA ARG A 107 2.89 -8.34 -2.36
C ARG A 107 4.09 -9.28 -2.42
N LEU A 108 4.68 -9.47 -3.60
CA LEU A 108 5.87 -10.29 -3.74
C LEU A 108 7.07 -9.63 -3.06
N VAL A 109 7.27 -8.32 -3.25
CA VAL A 109 8.30 -7.54 -2.53
C VAL A 109 8.17 -7.74 -1.02
N LEU A 110 6.98 -7.53 -0.45
CA LEU A 110 6.73 -7.69 0.99
C LEU A 110 6.98 -9.13 1.45
N SER A 111 6.58 -10.13 0.66
CA SER A 111 6.84 -11.54 0.97
C SER A 111 8.35 -11.86 0.95
N GLN A 112 9.09 -11.32 -0.02
CA GLN A 112 10.55 -11.45 -0.07
C GLN A 112 11.22 -10.77 1.13
N VAL A 113 10.78 -9.56 1.51
CA VAL A 113 11.26 -8.87 2.72
C VAL A 113 10.99 -9.72 3.96
N CYS A 114 9.77 -10.23 4.14
CA CYS A 114 9.45 -11.10 5.26
C CYS A 114 10.25 -12.42 5.25
N THR A 115 10.55 -12.95 4.05
CA THR A 115 11.40 -14.15 3.91
C THR A 115 12.83 -13.89 4.38
N MET A 116 13.35 -12.69 4.15
CA MET A 116 14.69 -12.28 4.58
C MET A 116 14.81 -12.08 6.10
N LEU A 117 13.72 -11.76 6.79
CA LEU A 117 13.72 -11.53 8.24
C LEU A 117 14.09 -12.81 9.00
N GLY A 118 14.81 -12.67 10.12
CA GLY A 118 15.15 -13.75 11.05
C GLY A 118 14.04 -14.01 12.07
N ASN A 119 14.41 -14.60 13.20
CA ASN A 119 13.51 -14.74 14.34
C ASN A 119 13.38 -13.40 15.05
N ILE A 120 12.28 -12.71 14.85
CA ILE A 120 12.07 -11.33 15.29
C ILE A 120 10.67 -11.07 15.80
N ARG A 121 10.54 -10.00 16.59
CA ARG A 121 9.27 -9.38 16.97
C ARG A 121 8.97 -8.24 16.02
N LEU A 122 7.96 -8.42 15.15
CA LEU A 122 7.56 -7.41 14.16
C LEU A 122 6.24 -6.77 14.59
N GLY A 123 6.29 -5.47 14.89
CA GLY A 123 5.10 -4.67 15.14
C GLY A 123 4.40 -4.25 13.85
N TYR A 124 3.08 -4.17 13.90
CA TYR A 124 2.24 -3.55 12.89
C TYR A 124 1.01 -2.93 13.54
N LYS A 125 0.50 -1.83 12.97
CA LYS A 125 -0.71 -1.20 13.52
C LYS A 125 -1.99 -1.81 12.93
N ILE A 126 -3.11 -1.62 13.59
CA ILE A 126 -4.45 -1.93 13.10
C ILE A 126 -5.35 -0.69 13.23
N PRO A 127 -6.19 -0.37 12.21
CA PRO A 127 -6.40 -1.11 10.96
C PRO A 127 -5.24 -0.93 9.97
N GLU A 128 -5.01 -1.95 9.13
CA GLU A 128 -3.91 -1.94 8.15
C GLU A 128 -4.27 -2.82 6.93
N TYR A 129 -3.39 -2.83 5.91
CA TYR A 129 -3.58 -3.54 4.66
C TYR A 129 -3.77 -5.06 4.86
N PRO A 130 -4.91 -5.64 4.42
CA PRO A 130 -5.27 -7.03 4.73
C PRO A 130 -4.23 -8.08 4.31
N ALA A 131 -3.47 -7.84 3.23
CA ALA A 131 -2.46 -8.79 2.78
C ALA A 131 -1.30 -8.98 3.77
N TYR A 132 -1.10 -8.06 4.72
CA TYR A 132 -0.09 -8.28 5.77
C TYR A 132 -0.46 -9.47 6.65
N SER A 133 -1.76 -9.71 6.91
CA SER A 133 -2.19 -10.89 7.65
C SER A 133 -1.72 -12.19 7.02
N ASP A 134 -1.89 -12.33 5.70
CA ASP A 134 -1.50 -13.55 4.97
C ASP A 134 0.03 -13.69 4.92
N ILE A 135 0.73 -12.60 4.60
CA ILE A 135 2.19 -12.59 4.51
C ILE A 135 2.80 -12.95 5.86
N LEU A 136 2.36 -12.32 6.95
CA LEU A 136 2.87 -12.60 8.29
C LEU A 136 2.52 -14.01 8.77
N ASN A 137 1.30 -14.50 8.44
CA ASN A 137 0.89 -15.86 8.77
C ASN A 137 1.76 -16.92 8.07
N ASN A 138 2.17 -16.67 6.82
CA ASN A 138 3.08 -17.56 6.10
C ASN A 138 4.48 -17.63 6.74
N HIS A 139 4.84 -16.64 7.56
CA HIS A 139 6.14 -16.56 8.24
C HIS A 139 6.04 -16.73 9.76
N LYS A 140 4.90 -17.23 10.27
CA LYS A 140 4.61 -17.39 11.72
C LYS A 140 5.64 -18.20 12.48
N GLY A 141 6.41 -19.07 11.80
CA GLY A 141 7.47 -19.86 12.44
C GLY A 141 8.71 -19.07 12.87
N LYS A 142 8.89 -17.83 12.35
CA LYS A 142 10.06 -16.99 12.63
C LYS A 142 9.69 -15.53 12.94
N ILE A 143 8.51 -15.06 12.58
CA ILE A 143 8.02 -13.71 12.89
C ILE A 143 6.98 -13.82 13.99
N ASP A 144 7.30 -13.25 15.16
CA ASP A 144 6.34 -12.97 16.22
C ASP A 144 5.65 -11.64 15.88
N ALA A 145 4.45 -11.74 15.29
CA ALA A 145 3.72 -10.58 14.79
C ALA A 145 2.92 -9.90 15.92
N ILE A 146 3.30 -8.69 16.31
CA ILE A 146 2.72 -7.93 17.40
C ILE A 146 1.78 -6.86 16.83
N HIS A 147 0.48 -7.00 17.02
CA HIS A 147 -0.49 -5.99 16.63
C HIS A 147 -0.50 -4.83 17.64
N ILE A 148 -0.47 -3.61 17.12
CA ILE A 148 -0.52 -2.38 17.91
C ILE A 148 -1.89 -1.73 17.65
N PRO A 149 -2.77 -1.72 18.66
CA PRO A 149 -4.09 -1.10 18.52
C PRO A 149 -3.94 0.41 18.36
N THR A 150 -4.76 0.98 17.51
CA THR A 150 -4.84 2.43 17.32
C THR A 150 -6.24 2.93 17.64
N ILE A 151 -6.38 4.23 17.86
CA ILE A 151 -7.63 4.85 18.25
C ILE A 151 -8.07 5.92 17.25
N LYS A 152 -9.37 6.16 17.19
CA LYS A 152 -10.02 7.11 16.28
C LYS A 152 -9.53 8.54 16.51
N GLU A 153 -9.28 8.92 17.76
CA GLU A 153 -8.82 10.24 18.18
C GLU A 153 -7.48 10.62 17.56
N ASN A 154 -6.63 9.62 17.29
CA ASN A 154 -5.35 9.76 16.60
C ASN A 154 -5.47 9.44 15.09
N ASN A 155 -6.69 9.47 14.52
CA ASN A 155 -6.96 9.08 13.13
C ASN A 155 -6.41 7.68 12.79
N PHE A 156 -6.38 6.76 13.75
CA PHE A 156 -5.80 5.41 13.62
C PHE A 156 -4.30 5.42 13.28
N GLY A 157 -3.60 6.48 13.67
CA GLY A 157 -2.14 6.58 13.65
C GLY A 157 -1.54 6.32 15.03
N ILE A 158 -0.24 6.17 15.08
CA ILE A 158 0.55 6.14 16.31
C ILE A 158 1.33 7.46 16.35
N PRO A 159 1.07 8.40 17.26
CA PRO A 159 1.90 9.60 17.40
C PRO A 159 3.36 9.24 17.65
N ALA A 160 4.32 10.00 17.11
CA ALA A 160 5.74 9.65 17.21
C ALA A 160 6.22 9.54 18.67
N ASP A 161 5.69 10.37 19.56
CA ASP A 161 6.03 10.29 20.97
C ASP A 161 5.57 8.96 21.61
N SER A 162 4.41 8.41 21.18
CA SER A 162 3.92 7.09 21.57
C SER A 162 4.64 5.95 20.84
N PHE A 163 5.23 6.23 19.67
CA PHE A 163 5.96 5.20 18.90
C PHE A 163 7.20 4.70 19.64
N LEU A 164 7.93 5.59 20.32
CA LEU A 164 9.07 5.20 21.15
C LEU A 164 8.66 4.22 22.26
N GLU A 165 7.55 4.51 22.92
CA GLU A 165 7.02 3.62 23.98
C GLU A 165 6.56 2.29 23.37
N THR A 166 5.89 2.33 22.22
CA THR A 166 5.45 1.15 21.47
C THR A 166 6.63 0.23 21.16
N VAL A 167 7.73 0.76 20.62
CA VAL A 167 8.93 -0.01 20.29
C VAL A 167 9.53 -0.65 21.54
N LYS A 168 9.68 0.11 22.64
CA LYS A 168 10.31 -0.37 23.87
C LYS A 168 9.46 -1.39 24.63
N GLN A 169 8.19 -1.10 24.85
CA GLN A 169 7.28 -1.96 25.63
C GLN A 169 7.07 -3.31 24.95
N ASN A 170 6.95 -3.30 23.61
CA ASN A 170 6.78 -4.53 22.84
C ASN A 170 8.09 -5.18 22.41
N LYS A 171 9.24 -4.56 22.72
CA LYS A 171 10.57 -5.06 22.34
C LYS A 171 10.64 -5.37 20.85
N LEU A 172 10.23 -4.41 20.03
CA LEU A 172 10.14 -4.61 18.58
C LEU A 172 11.53 -4.57 17.94
N ASP A 173 11.82 -5.59 17.13
CA ASP A 173 13.00 -5.63 16.25
C ASP A 173 12.72 -4.96 14.90
N ALA A 174 11.44 -4.94 14.47
CA ALA A 174 11.01 -4.27 13.25
C ALA A 174 9.58 -3.73 13.38
N PHE A 175 9.24 -2.74 12.57
CA PHE A 175 7.88 -2.20 12.45
C PHE A 175 7.47 -2.08 10.98
N LEU A 176 6.32 -2.69 10.62
CA LEU A 176 5.72 -2.69 9.29
C LEU A 176 4.48 -1.80 9.28
N PHE A 177 4.41 -0.85 8.35
CA PHE A 177 3.23 0.00 8.18
C PHE A 177 3.15 0.59 6.78
N SER A 178 1.92 0.94 6.34
CA SER A 178 1.71 1.69 5.11
C SER A 178 1.66 3.20 5.37
N ASN A 179 2.33 3.98 4.52
CA ASN A 179 2.33 5.44 4.59
C ASN A 179 2.30 6.08 3.18
N PRO A 180 1.17 6.60 2.74
CA PRO A 180 -0.15 6.72 3.38
C PRO A 180 -0.83 5.39 3.69
N CYS A 181 -1.61 5.35 4.76
CA CYS A 181 -2.22 4.14 5.29
C CYS A 181 -3.47 3.70 4.52
N ASN A 182 -3.50 2.45 4.10
CA ASN A 182 -4.70 1.75 3.67
C ASN A 182 -5.23 0.92 4.86
N PRO A 183 -6.42 1.22 5.43
CA PRO A 183 -7.58 1.84 4.78
C PRO A 183 -7.81 3.31 5.15
N THR A 184 -7.19 3.83 6.19
CA THR A 184 -7.61 5.06 6.88
C THR A 184 -7.31 6.35 6.13
N GLY A 185 -6.34 6.30 5.20
CA GLY A 185 -5.81 7.48 4.53
C GLY A 185 -4.93 8.35 5.45
N GLU A 186 -4.61 7.90 6.68
CA GLU A 186 -3.69 8.60 7.55
C GLU A 186 -2.31 8.74 6.91
N VAL A 187 -1.66 9.89 7.10
CA VAL A 187 -0.34 10.18 6.52
C VAL A 187 0.58 10.73 7.59
N ILE A 188 1.71 10.06 7.76
CA ILE A 188 2.81 10.53 8.60
C ILE A 188 3.77 11.34 7.72
N VAL A 189 4.00 12.62 8.03
CA VAL A 189 4.81 13.54 7.22
C VAL A 189 5.69 14.45 8.05
N GLY A 190 6.70 15.06 7.42
CA GLY A 190 7.52 16.12 8.01
C GLY A 190 8.21 15.65 9.29
N ASN A 191 8.14 16.49 10.33
CA ASN A 191 8.80 16.22 11.61
C ASN A 191 8.31 14.92 12.29
N GLU A 192 7.06 14.52 12.06
CA GLU A 192 6.52 13.29 12.60
C GLU A 192 7.23 12.07 11.99
N LEU A 193 7.35 12.02 10.66
CA LEU A 193 8.06 10.95 9.97
C LEU A 193 9.56 10.97 10.29
N LYS A 194 10.16 12.16 10.43
CA LYS A 194 11.55 12.32 10.89
C LYS A 194 11.77 11.71 12.27
N LYS A 195 10.84 11.92 13.22
CA LYS A 195 10.90 11.29 14.54
C LYS A 195 10.83 9.77 14.46
N TYR A 196 9.95 9.21 13.60
CA TYR A 196 9.86 7.76 13.40
C TYR A 196 11.19 7.17 12.96
N VAL A 197 11.82 7.76 11.93
CA VAL A 197 13.14 7.34 11.43
C VAL A 197 14.19 7.41 12.55
N LYS A 198 14.23 8.52 13.29
CA LYS A 198 15.18 8.72 14.40
C LYS A 198 14.97 7.68 15.51
N ILE A 199 13.73 7.48 15.98
CA ILE A 199 13.40 6.52 17.04
C ILE A 199 13.78 5.11 16.63
N ALA A 200 13.49 4.72 15.40
CA ALA A 200 13.82 3.40 14.87
C ALA A 200 15.33 3.16 14.90
N ASN A 201 16.12 4.11 14.40
CA ASN A 201 17.58 4.02 14.38
C ASN A 201 18.18 3.95 15.80
N GLU A 202 17.74 4.83 16.70
CA GLU A 202 18.25 4.89 18.10
C GLU A 202 17.92 3.61 18.88
N ASN A 203 16.81 2.93 18.55
CA ASN A 203 16.37 1.71 19.22
C ASN A 203 16.66 0.41 18.44
N LYS A 204 17.39 0.50 17.34
CA LYS A 204 17.73 -0.64 16.44
C LYS A 204 16.49 -1.41 15.97
N CYS A 205 15.37 -0.72 15.79
CA CYS A 205 14.14 -1.27 15.25
C CYS A 205 14.10 -0.98 13.74
N ALA A 206 14.14 -1.98 12.90
CA ALA A 206 14.06 -1.80 11.46
C ALA A 206 12.69 -1.25 11.05
N LEU A 207 12.63 -0.34 10.07
CA LEU A 207 11.36 0.08 9.47
C LEU A 207 11.16 -0.58 8.11
N ILE A 208 9.97 -1.13 7.90
CA ILE A 208 9.49 -1.62 6.61
C ILE A 208 8.28 -0.76 6.26
N ILE A 209 8.45 0.17 5.32
CA ILE A 209 7.46 1.20 5.01
C ILE A 209 6.89 0.93 3.62
N ASP A 210 5.60 0.60 3.57
CA ASP A 210 4.85 0.45 2.33
C ASP A 210 4.36 1.82 1.85
N GLU A 211 5.09 2.41 0.90
CA GLU A 211 4.84 3.74 0.34
C GLU A 211 4.07 3.70 -0.99
N MET A 212 3.34 2.62 -1.27
CA MET A 212 2.60 2.44 -2.53
C MET A 212 1.64 3.59 -2.87
N TYR A 213 1.23 4.37 -1.88
CA TYR A 213 0.34 5.52 -2.04
C TYR A 213 1.07 6.87 -1.89
N SER A 214 2.39 6.90 -1.93
CA SER A 214 3.24 8.06 -1.66
C SER A 214 2.87 9.31 -2.48
N HIS A 215 2.36 9.15 -3.70
CA HIS A 215 1.92 10.25 -4.58
C HIS A 215 0.49 10.73 -4.32
N TYR A 216 -0.33 9.97 -3.60
CA TYR A 216 -1.70 10.35 -3.24
C TYR A 216 -1.70 11.17 -1.95
N ILE A 217 -1.17 12.39 -2.04
CA ILE A 217 -1.11 13.35 -0.94
C ILE A 217 -1.91 14.57 -1.37
N PHE A 218 -2.85 14.99 -0.53
CA PHE A 218 -3.77 16.09 -0.83
C PHE A 218 -3.32 17.40 -0.13
N ASP A 219 -3.91 18.53 -0.52
CA ASP A 219 -3.45 19.86 -0.11
C ASP A 219 -3.62 20.18 1.37
N ASP A 220 -4.46 19.42 2.07
CA ASP A 220 -4.60 19.50 3.54
C ASP A 220 -3.43 18.86 4.31
N VAL A 221 -2.47 18.25 3.62
CA VAL A 221 -1.25 17.65 4.18
C VAL A 221 -0.06 18.61 4.00
N GLN A 222 0.52 19.09 5.09
CA GLN A 222 1.70 19.95 5.06
C GLN A 222 2.98 19.14 5.39
N PRO A 223 4.09 19.37 4.66
CA PRO A 223 4.27 20.17 3.45
C PRO A 223 3.73 19.48 2.19
N ALA A 224 2.84 20.15 1.47
CA ALA A 224 2.06 19.56 0.37
C ALA A 224 2.77 19.56 -1.01
N ASN A 225 4.07 19.78 -1.08
CA ASN A 225 4.75 20.08 -2.34
C ASN A 225 5.24 18.85 -3.14
N GLY A 226 4.74 17.65 -2.86
CA GLY A 226 5.15 16.46 -3.61
C GLY A 226 4.77 15.15 -2.94
N PRO A 227 5.23 14.03 -3.49
CA PRO A 227 5.11 12.72 -2.86
C PRO A 227 5.85 12.70 -1.51
N VAL A 228 5.41 11.81 -0.62
CA VAL A 228 6.00 11.64 0.72
C VAL A 228 6.82 10.36 0.76
N SER A 229 8.02 10.42 1.34
CA SER A 229 8.84 9.24 1.60
C SER A 229 9.72 9.43 2.83
N ALA A 230 9.91 8.35 3.59
CA ALA A 230 10.88 8.30 4.68
C ALA A 230 12.32 8.51 4.18
N SER A 231 12.59 8.31 2.89
CA SER A 231 13.92 8.54 2.31
C SER A 231 14.43 9.98 2.47
N GLU A 232 13.52 10.96 2.68
CA GLU A 232 13.88 12.35 2.99
C GLU A 232 14.63 12.46 4.33
N PHE A 233 14.32 11.60 5.30
CA PHE A 233 14.80 11.69 6.68
C PHE A 233 15.90 10.70 7.02
N ILE A 234 16.21 9.76 6.14
CA ILE A 234 17.37 8.86 6.26
C ILE A 234 18.65 9.68 6.09
N GLU A 235 19.60 9.59 7.00
CA GLU A 235 20.89 10.27 6.87
C GLU A 235 21.86 9.46 6.02
N ASP A 236 22.06 8.18 6.34
CA ASP A 236 22.90 7.28 5.55
C ASP A 236 22.08 6.09 5.01
N VAL A 237 21.90 6.05 3.68
CA VAL A 237 21.11 5.01 2.99
C VAL A 237 21.68 3.60 3.13
N ASN A 238 22.91 3.43 3.63
CA ASN A 238 23.57 2.13 3.78
C ASN A 238 23.71 1.67 5.23
N GLN A 239 23.48 2.57 6.21
CA GLN A 239 23.62 2.25 7.63
C GLN A 239 22.29 2.09 8.35
N GLU A 240 21.27 2.78 7.89
CA GLU A 240 19.94 2.78 8.55
C GLU A 240 19.09 1.63 8.02
N SER A 241 18.62 0.77 8.93
CA SER A 241 17.83 -0.44 8.60
C SER A 241 16.39 -0.08 8.21
N ILE A 242 16.23 0.72 7.16
CA ILE A 242 14.94 1.17 6.65
C ILE A 242 14.76 0.65 5.22
N LEU A 243 13.65 -0.08 5.01
CA LEU A 243 13.24 -0.59 3.72
C LEU A 243 11.98 0.16 3.26
N ILE A 244 12.05 0.76 2.08
CA ILE A 244 10.93 1.47 1.45
C ILE A 244 10.41 0.60 0.31
N VAL A 245 9.15 0.23 0.37
CA VAL A 245 8.44 -0.57 -0.64
C VAL A 245 7.53 0.35 -1.44
N ASP A 246 7.68 0.38 -2.76
CA ASP A 246 6.83 1.16 -3.66
C ASP A 246 6.78 0.52 -5.05
N GLY A 247 6.08 1.13 -6.02
CA GLY A 247 5.98 0.58 -7.37
C GLY A 247 5.06 1.34 -8.29
N LEU A 248 4.90 0.82 -9.51
CA LEU A 248 4.03 1.43 -10.51
C LEU A 248 2.53 1.19 -10.26
N THR A 249 2.19 0.36 -9.28
CA THR A 249 0.83 -0.14 -9.04
C THR A 249 -0.18 0.96 -8.76
N LYS A 250 0.16 1.90 -7.87
CA LYS A 250 -0.76 2.96 -7.43
C LYS A 250 -0.33 4.31 -7.98
N SER A 251 0.84 4.78 -7.55
CA SER A 251 1.34 6.12 -7.84
C SER A 251 1.47 6.45 -9.34
N PHE A 252 1.65 5.44 -10.17
CA PHE A 252 1.74 5.60 -11.63
C PHE A 252 0.57 4.96 -12.39
N ARG A 253 -0.40 4.40 -11.70
CA ARG A 253 -1.64 3.81 -12.25
C ARG A 253 -1.43 2.68 -13.27
N TYR A 254 -0.40 1.82 -13.05
CA TYR A 254 -0.12 0.60 -13.83
C TYR A 254 -0.19 -0.68 -12.98
N PRO A 255 -1.35 -0.98 -12.35
CA PRO A 255 -1.44 -2.15 -11.45
C PRO A 255 -1.19 -3.49 -12.17
N GLY A 256 -1.59 -3.59 -13.44
CA GLY A 256 -1.43 -4.81 -14.26
C GLY A 256 0.00 -5.11 -14.68
N TRP A 257 0.92 -4.14 -14.63
CA TRP A 257 2.30 -4.35 -15.05
C TRP A 257 3.14 -5.11 -14.04
N ARG A 258 2.67 -5.19 -12.81
CA ARG A 258 3.33 -5.95 -11.75
C ARG A 258 4.79 -5.54 -11.53
N ILE A 259 5.12 -4.26 -11.56
CA ILE A 259 6.43 -3.70 -11.23
C ILE A 259 6.36 -2.99 -9.88
N ALA A 260 7.16 -3.47 -8.95
CA ALA A 260 7.38 -2.86 -7.63
C ALA A 260 8.85 -3.00 -7.27
N TRP A 261 9.29 -2.24 -6.28
CA TRP A 261 10.67 -2.22 -5.82
C TRP A 261 10.77 -2.04 -4.32
N VAL A 262 11.95 -2.35 -3.80
CA VAL A 262 12.36 -1.98 -2.46
C VAL A 262 13.67 -1.19 -2.56
N LEU A 263 13.75 -0.10 -1.78
CA LEU A 263 14.99 0.63 -1.54
C LEU A 263 15.46 0.33 -0.11
N GLY A 264 16.78 0.24 0.07
CA GLY A 264 17.39 0.06 1.37
C GLY A 264 18.90 -0.08 1.32
N PRO A 265 19.54 -0.39 2.45
CA PRO A 265 20.98 -0.63 2.53
C PRO A 265 21.44 -1.74 1.56
N LYS A 266 22.58 -1.53 0.92
CA LYS A 266 23.14 -2.47 -0.08
C LYS A 266 23.21 -3.92 0.42
N HIS A 267 23.61 -4.13 1.67
CA HIS A 267 23.72 -5.48 2.24
C HIS A 267 22.36 -6.17 2.37
N LEU A 268 21.27 -5.42 2.67
CA LEU A 268 19.92 -5.96 2.70
C LEU A 268 19.39 -6.24 1.30
N ILE A 269 19.69 -5.37 0.34
CA ILE A 269 19.33 -5.59 -1.07
C ILE A 269 20.02 -6.83 -1.63
N ASN A 270 21.29 -7.08 -1.27
CA ASN A 270 21.99 -8.30 -1.66
C ASN A 270 21.36 -9.57 -1.07
N ASN A 271 20.88 -9.50 0.17
CA ASN A 271 20.13 -10.61 0.77
C ASN A 271 18.81 -10.86 0.04
N LEU A 272 18.09 -9.79 -0.37
CA LEU A 272 16.88 -9.93 -1.19
C LEU A 272 17.13 -10.61 -2.53
N ASN A 273 18.30 -10.40 -3.15
CA ASN A 273 18.67 -11.11 -4.39
C ASN A 273 18.74 -12.63 -4.17
N SER A 274 19.30 -13.05 -3.03
CA SER A 274 19.34 -14.46 -2.66
C SER A 274 17.93 -15.03 -2.42
N VAL A 275 17.05 -14.23 -1.82
CA VAL A 275 15.64 -14.59 -1.64
C VAL A 275 14.91 -14.71 -2.99
N ALA A 276 15.08 -13.73 -3.88
CA ALA A 276 14.47 -13.74 -5.22
C ALA A 276 14.92 -14.96 -6.03
N SER A 277 16.18 -15.38 -5.92
CA SER A 277 16.70 -16.58 -6.54
C SER A 277 15.92 -17.84 -6.16
N SER A 278 15.40 -17.93 -4.95
CA SER A 278 14.68 -19.09 -4.44
C SER A 278 13.16 -19.01 -4.62
N ILE A 279 12.60 -17.83 -4.86
CA ILE A 279 11.14 -17.61 -4.89
C ILE A 279 10.62 -17.46 -6.33
N ASP A 280 11.19 -16.53 -7.12
CA ASP A 280 10.59 -16.11 -8.39
C ASP A 280 11.56 -16.00 -9.57
N GLY A 281 12.86 -16.02 -9.34
CA GLY A 281 13.87 -15.93 -10.40
C GLY A 281 13.99 -14.55 -11.06
N GLY A 282 13.37 -13.53 -10.52
CA GLY A 282 13.45 -12.14 -10.96
C GLY A 282 12.27 -11.67 -11.84
N PRO A 283 12.15 -10.35 -12.05
CA PRO A 283 11.01 -9.74 -12.74
C PRO A 283 11.12 -9.78 -14.26
N SER A 284 9.97 -9.69 -14.94
CA SER A 284 9.83 -9.66 -16.41
C SER A 284 10.66 -8.53 -17.05
N GLN A 285 11.60 -8.87 -17.96
CA GLN A 285 12.44 -7.90 -18.63
C GLN A 285 11.65 -6.90 -19.51
N PRO A 286 10.68 -7.33 -20.36
CA PRO A 286 9.88 -6.42 -21.17
C PRO A 286 9.15 -5.37 -20.33
N MET A 287 8.54 -5.79 -19.21
CA MET A 287 7.83 -4.87 -18.32
C MET A 287 8.75 -3.87 -17.64
N GLN A 288 9.96 -4.28 -17.29
CA GLN A 288 10.96 -3.39 -16.72
C GLN A 288 11.41 -2.32 -17.73
N ARG A 289 11.62 -2.68 -19.01
CA ARG A 289 11.93 -1.69 -20.04
C ARG A 289 10.79 -0.71 -20.31
N ALA A 290 9.56 -1.19 -20.31
CA ALA A 290 8.41 -0.31 -20.40
C ALA A 290 8.34 0.65 -19.21
N ALA A 291 8.69 0.21 -18.00
CA ALA A 291 8.71 1.00 -16.78
C ALA A 291 9.70 2.18 -16.83
N LEU A 292 10.77 2.09 -17.58
CA LEU A 292 11.73 3.19 -17.75
C LEU A 292 11.07 4.48 -18.27
N LYS A 293 10.12 4.35 -19.20
CA LYS A 293 9.36 5.50 -19.73
C LYS A 293 8.49 6.15 -18.67
N VAL A 294 7.93 5.37 -17.76
CA VAL A 294 7.06 5.87 -16.66
C VAL A 294 7.88 6.68 -15.66
N LEU A 295 9.14 6.29 -15.44
CA LEU A 295 10.06 6.94 -14.49
C LEU A 295 10.90 8.08 -15.12
N ASP A 296 10.63 8.45 -16.38
CA ASP A 296 11.16 9.69 -16.92
C ASP A 296 10.76 10.86 -16.01
N PRO A 297 11.71 11.70 -15.56
CA PRO A 297 11.43 12.74 -14.56
C PRO A 297 10.27 13.66 -14.93
N LYS A 298 10.19 14.07 -16.19
CA LYS A 298 9.13 14.98 -16.67
C LYS A 298 7.77 14.27 -16.67
N LEU A 299 7.73 13.03 -17.16
CA LEU A 299 6.48 12.25 -17.22
C LEU A 299 6.01 11.87 -15.82
N ALA A 300 6.90 11.50 -14.92
CA ALA A 300 6.59 11.20 -13.53
C ALA A 300 6.01 12.43 -12.79
N ASP A 301 6.58 13.62 -12.99
CA ASP A 301 6.08 14.86 -12.40
C ASP A 301 4.70 15.26 -12.97
N MET A 302 4.50 15.08 -14.28
CA MET A 302 3.18 15.30 -14.92
C MET A 302 2.12 14.35 -14.33
N GLU A 303 2.44 13.05 -14.22
CA GLU A 303 1.51 12.06 -13.64
C GLU A 303 1.16 12.43 -12.19
N THR A 304 2.16 12.76 -11.35
CA THR A 304 1.95 13.16 -9.96
C THR A 304 1.06 14.39 -9.83
N THR A 305 1.31 15.41 -10.65
CA THR A 305 0.55 16.67 -10.63
C THR A 305 -0.90 16.43 -11.03
N ALA A 306 -1.12 15.71 -12.13
CA ALA A 306 -2.44 15.39 -12.63
C ALA A 306 -3.22 14.49 -11.65
N LEU A 307 -2.56 13.47 -11.11
CA LEU A 307 -3.12 12.56 -10.12
C LEU A 307 -3.63 13.33 -8.89
N ARG A 308 -2.82 14.21 -8.31
CA ARG A 308 -3.20 14.99 -7.14
C ARG A 308 -4.41 15.89 -7.44
N LYS A 309 -4.42 16.59 -8.57
CA LYS A 309 -5.54 17.46 -8.99
C LYS A 309 -6.85 16.68 -9.14
N VAL A 310 -6.81 15.58 -9.89
CA VAL A 310 -8.01 14.78 -10.20
C VAL A 310 -8.52 14.07 -8.94
N PHE A 311 -7.64 13.44 -8.18
CA PHE A 311 -8.05 12.68 -7.00
C PHE A 311 -8.42 13.57 -5.80
N SER A 312 -7.89 14.80 -5.69
CA SER A 312 -8.39 15.78 -4.71
C SER A 312 -9.88 16.08 -4.96
N ARG A 313 -10.25 16.38 -6.21
CA ARG A 313 -11.65 16.62 -6.58
C ARG A 313 -12.53 15.39 -6.29
N LYS A 314 -12.10 14.21 -6.69
CA LYS A 314 -12.84 12.95 -6.43
C LYS A 314 -13.03 12.69 -4.93
N ARG A 315 -12.00 13.00 -4.13
CA ARG A 315 -12.07 12.92 -2.68
C ARG A 315 -13.14 13.81 -2.09
N GLU A 316 -13.19 15.08 -2.51
CA GLU A 316 -14.22 16.04 -2.06
C GLU A 316 -15.62 15.57 -2.40
N ILE A 317 -15.86 15.16 -3.64
CA ILE A 317 -17.15 14.63 -4.09
C ILE A 317 -17.57 13.43 -3.21
N MET A 318 -16.67 12.48 -2.99
CA MET A 318 -16.94 11.29 -2.15
C MET A 318 -17.26 11.69 -0.71
N ILE A 319 -16.46 12.52 -0.09
CA ILE A 319 -16.64 12.95 1.31
C ILE A 319 -17.97 13.70 1.47
N ASP A 320 -18.28 14.60 0.57
CA ASP A 320 -19.53 15.37 0.62
C ASP A 320 -20.76 14.48 0.45
N SER A 321 -20.70 13.50 -0.46
CA SER A 321 -21.76 12.52 -0.64
C SER A 321 -21.96 11.66 0.60
N LEU A 322 -20.89 11.11 1.14
CA LEU A 322 -20.94 10.27 2.34
C LEU A 322 -21.48 11.04 3.56
N ARG A 323 -21.04 12.27 3.77
CA ARG A 323 -21.50 13.12 4.89
C ARG A 323 -22.98 13.50 4.77
N LYS A 324 -23.47 13.81 3.57
CA LYS A 324 -24.90 14.08 3.30
C LYS A 324 -25.77 12.89 3.67
N ASN A 325 -25.23 11.68 3.56
CA ASN A 325 -25.92 10.44 3.90
C ASN A 325 -25.63 9.95 5.33
N GLY A 326 -25.10 10.78 6.20
CA GLY A 326 -24.93 10.48 7.64
C GLY A 326 -23.67 9.65 7.97
N ILE A 327 -22.79 9.40 7.01
CA ILE A 327 -21.53 8.67 7.23
C ILE A 327 -20.47 9.65 7.73
N ILE A 328 -19.83 9.32 8.86
CA ILE A 328 -18.81 10.18 9.45
C ILE A 328 -17.47 9.90 8.74
N CYS A 329 -16.94 10.93 8.08
CA CYS A 329 -15.61 10.89 7.48
C CYS A 329 -14.63 11.65 8.35
N SER A 330 -13.50 11.05 8.71
CA SER A 330 -12.48 11.72 9.52
C SER A 330 -11.98 12.98 8.83
N SER A 331 -11.68 13.99 9.64
CA SER A 331 -10.89 15.18 9.26
C SER A 331 -9.41 14.89 9.54
N GLY A 332 -8.51 15.60 8.88
CA GLY A 332 -7.07 15.54 9.12
C GLY A 332 -6.25 15.18 7.88
N LYS A 333 -4.94 15.03 8.07
CA LYS A 333 -3.99 14.73 7.00
C LYS A 333 -4.38 13.43 6.30
N ARG A 334 -4.57 13.48 4.99
CA ARG A 334 -5.08 12.35 4.22
C ARG A 334 -4.27 12.09 2.96
N GLY A 335 -4.11 10.81 2.72
CA GLY A 335 -3.56 10.26 1.48
C GLY A 335 -4.39 9.09 0.99
N THR A 336 -3.86 8.32 0.05
CA THR A 336 -4.54 7.23 -0.64
C THR A 336 -5.71 7.71 -1.52
N PHE A 337 -6.46 6.79 -2.09
CA PHE A 337 -7.75 7.07 -2.73
C PHE A 337 -8.90 6.36 -2.01
N TYR A 338 -8.85 6.38 -0.66
CA TYR A 338 -9.87 5.78 0.20
C TYR A 338 -10.45 6.79 1.17
N VAL A 339 -11.72 6.58 1.51
CA VAL A 339 -12.37 7.17 2.67
C VAL A 339 -12.71 6.05 3.65
N TRP A 340 -12.28 6.20 4.90
CA TRP A 340 -12.62 5.34 6.01
C TRP A 340 -13.84 5.92 6.70
N GLY A 341 -15.02 5.43 6.30
CA GLY A 341 -16.32 5.94 6.75
C GLY A 341 -16.81 5.22 7.99
N ASP A 342 -17.16 5.99 9.02
CA ASP A 342 -17.82 5.48 10.21
C ASP A 342 -19.34 5.55 10.01
N ILE A 343 -19.98 4.38 9.97
CA ILE A 343 -21.41 4.20 9.74
C ILE A 343 -22.21 4.02 11.04
N SER A 344 -21.60 4.25 12.21
CA SER A 344 -22.24 4.04 13.52
C SER A 344 -23.52 4.84 13.74
N LYS A 345 -23.70 5.96 13.03
CA LYS A 345 -24.89 6.81 13.10
C LYS A 345 -25.98 6.46 12.08
N LEU A 346 -25.74 5.52 11.20
CA LEU A 346 -26.79 5.04 10.29
C LEU A 346 -27.88 4.29 11.07
N PRO A 347 -29.12 4.28 10.59
CA PRO A 347 -30.18 3.50 11.19
C PRO A 347 -29.84 2.01 11.25
N HIS A 348 -30.22 1.35 12.36
CA HIS A 348 -30.15 -0.11 12.44
C HIS A 348 -31.03 -0.73 11.34
N PRO A 349 -30.56 -1.78 10.62
CA PRO A 349 -29.30 -2.50 10.82
C PRO A 349 -28.10 -2.02 9.98
N LEU A 350 -28.23 -0.93 9.21
CA LEU A 350 -27.18 -0.43 8.30
C LEU A 350 -25.93 0.12 9.00
N ASN A 351 -25.95 0.26 10.32
CA ASN A 351 -24.79 0.62 11.13
C ASN A 351 -23.84 -0.56 11.40
N ASN A 352 -24.08 -1.72 10.79
CA ASN A 352 -23.18 -2.87 10.78
C ASN A 352 -22.57 -3.05 9.40
N SER A 353 -21.24 -3.20 9.32
CA SER A 353 -20.49 -3.21 8.06
C SER A 353 -20.84 -4.38 7.14
N ASP A 354 -21.16 -5.56 7.68
CA ASP A 354 -21.52 -6.72 6.87
C ASP A 354 -22.91 -6.55 6.26
N ILE A 355 -23.85 -6.01 7.04
CA ILE A 355 -25.19 -5.72 6.55
C ILE A 355 -25.15 -4.59 5.52
N PHE A 356 -24.42 -3.51 5.81
CA PHE A 356 -24.23 -2.41 4.86
C PHE A 356 -23.66 -2.93 3.54
N PHE A 357 -22.59 -3.73 3.59
CA PHE A 357 -21.99 -4.35 2.43
C PHE A 357 -22.98 -5.21 1.63
N ALA A 358 -23.73 -6.08 2.31
CA ALA A 358 -24.72 -6.96 1.67
C ALA A 358 -25.83 -6.16 0.98
N GLU A 359 -26.34 -5.09 1.61
CA GLU A 359 -27.37 -4.23 1.01
C GLU A 359 -26.79 -3.40 -0.15
N ALA A 360 -25.57 -2.87 -0.03
CA ALA A 360 -24.90 -2.17 -1.12
C ALA A 360 -24.68 -3.07 -2.35
N LEU A 361 -24.30 -4.34 -2.16
CA LEU A 361 -24.15 -5.30 -3.25
C LEU A 361 -25.46 -5.55 -4.01
N LYS A 362 -26.61 -5.59 -3.34
CA LYS A 362 -27.93 -5.72 -4.00
C LYS A 362 -28.21 -4.54 -4.94
N LEU A 363 -27.67 -3.37 -4.60
CA LEU A 363 -27.74 -2.15 -5.41
C LEU A 363 -26.58 -2.04 -6.42
N LYS A 364 -25.80 -3.12 -6.60
CA LYS A 364 -24.63 -3.17 -7.49
C LYS A 364 -23.50 -2.20 -7.09
N VAL A 365 -23.40 -1.88 -5.81
CA VAL A 365 -22.34 -1.06 -5.24
C VAL A 365 -21.40 -1.94 -4.40
N MET A 366 -20.14 -1.98 -4.77
CA MET A 366 -19.13 -2.75 -4.06
C MET A 366 -18.38 -1.85 -3.07
N THR A 367 -18.32 -2.24 -1.81
CA THR A 367 -17.55 -1.58 -0.73
C THR A 367 -16.71 -2.60 0.02
N ILE A 368 -15.90 -2.20 1.00
CA ILE A 368 -15.16 -3.17 1.83
C ILE A 368 -15.54 -2.99 3.30
N PRO A 369 -16.07 -4.04 3.96
CA PRO A 369 -16.33 -4.04 5.40
C PRO A 369 -15.07 -3.77 6.21
N GLY A 370 -15.22 -2.97 7.28
CA GLY A 370 -14.10 -2.50 8.08
C GLY A 370 -13.37 -3.60 8.85
N HIS A 371 -14.08 -4.64 9.30
CA HIS A 371 -13.48 -5.75 10.03
C HIS A 371 -12.40 -6.50 9.23
N LEU A 372 -12.41 -6.41 7.89
CA LEU A 372 -11.39 -7.02 7.04
C LEU A 372 -10.01 -6.33 7.14
N PHE A 373 -9.94 -5.16 7.77
CA PHE A 373 -8.70 -4.44 8.08
C PHE A 373 -8.23 -4.63 9.52
N ASP A 374 -8.99 -5.37 10.32
CA ASP A 374 -8.60 -5.83 11.66
C ASP A 374 -7.75 -7.09 11.52
N ILE A 375 -6.50 -6.88 11.12
CA ILE A 375 -5.63 -7.96 10.68
C ILE A 375 -4.98 -8.69 11.87
N HIS A 376 -5.18 -10.00 11.89
CA HIS A 376 -4.56 -10.91 12.86
C HIS A 376 -4.04 -12.15 12.12
N PRO A 377 -2.71 -12.32 11.99
CA PRO A 377 -2.16 -13.45 11.25
C PRO A 377 -2.69 -14.80 11.70
N GLY A 378 -3.31 -15.54 10.78
CA GLY A 378 -3.95 -16.83 11.04
C GLY A 378 -5.40 -16.78 11.56
N ASN A 379 -5.98 -15.57 11.74
CA ASN A 379 -7.38 -15.39 12.06
C ASN A 379 -8.01 -14.38 11.08
N PHE A 380 -8.60 -14.89 10.01
CA PHE A 380 -9.01 -14.08 8.85
C PHE A 380 -10.40 -13.43 8.97
N HIS A 381 -11.22 -13.84 9.94
CA HIS A 381 -12.57 -13.32 10.14
C HIS A 381 -12.84 -13.05 11.63
N GLN A 382 -12.62 -11.82 12.03
CA GLN A 382 -12.91 -11.36 13.40
C GLN A 382 -14.39 -10.98 13.52
N LYS A 383 -15.20 -11.88 14.12
CA LYS A 383 -16.61 -11.57 14.38
C LYS A 383 -16.82 -10.39 15.33
N ASN A 384 -15.87 -10.11 16.23
CA ASN A 384 -15.92 -9.06 17.23
C ASN A 384 -14.89 -7.97 16.98
N SER A 385 -14.76 -7.50 15.73
CA SER A 385 -13.88 -6.42 15.39
C SER A 385 -14.37 -5.07 15.89
N ASN A 386 -13.45 -4.22 16.34
CA ASN A 386 -13.71 -2.81 16.65
C ASN A 386 -14.09 -1.98 15.41
N PHE A 387 -13.99 -2.57 14.22
CA PHE A 387 -14.27 -1.90 12.94
C PHE A 387 -15.56 -2.40 12.28
N ASN A 388 -16.45 -3.09 13.01
CA ASN A 388 -17.74 -3.55 12.49
C ASN A 388 -18.71 -2.43 12.11
N ASN A 389 -18.40 -1.19 12.48
CA ASN A 389 -19.14 0.01 12.10
C ASN A 389 -18.34 0.93 11.17
N TYR A 390 -17.35 0.37 10.46
CA TYR A 390 -16.57 1.10 9.45
C TYR A 390 -16.68 0.45 8.07
N ILE A 391 -16.62 1.29 7.05
CA ILE A 391 -16.57 0.88 5.64
C ILE A 391 -15.43 1.63 4.97
N ARG A 392 -14.64 0.93 4.15
CA ARG A 392 -13.71 1.57 3.23
C ARG A 392 -14.40 1.84 1.89
N PHE A 393 -14.49 3.09 1.50
CA PHE A 393 -14.95 3.56 0.20
C PHE A 393 -13.75 3.96 -0.66
N SER A 394 -13.71 3.49 -1.90
CA SER A 394 -12.65 3.82 -2.87
C SER A 394 -13.13 4.87 -3.86
N PHE A 395 -12.42 5.98 -3.97
CA PHE A 395 -12.57 6.93 -5.08
C PHE A 395 -11.50 6.71 -6.17
N GLY A 396 -10.96 5.49 -6.23
CA GLY A 396 -10.04 5.01 -7.27
C GLY A 396 -10.67 4.94 -8.66
N PRO A 397 -11.92 4.45 -8.86
CA PRO A 397 -12.56 4.33 -10.16
C PRO A 397 -12.74 5.67 -10.87
N GLU A 398 -13.07 5.64 -12.17
CA GLU A 398 -13.48 6.84 -12.92
C GLU A 398 -14.63 7.57 -12.19
N GLU A 399 -14.61 8.91 -12.26
CA GLU A 399 -15.56 9.75 -11.51
C GLU A 399 -17.03 9.39 -11.78
N LYS A 400 -17.37 9.06 -13.03
CA LYS A 400 -18.71 8.61 -13.41
C LYS A 400 -19.17 7.39 -12.60
N ASN A 401 -18.28 6.39 -12.46
CA ASN A 401 -18.60 5.16 -11.71
C ASN A 401 -18.66 5.42 -10.20
N MET A 402 -17.83 6.34 -9.73
CA MET A 402 -17.83 6.75 -8.32
C MET A 402 -19.14 7.48 -7.94
N ILE A 403 -19.64 8.36 -8.80
CA ILE A 403 -20.89 9.13 -8.56
C ILE A 403 -22.11 8.22 -8.63
N MET A 404 -22.08 7.19 -9.47
CA MET A 404 -23.18 6.22 -9.59
C MET A 404 -23.39 5.42 -8.30
N GLY A 405 -22.33 5.09 -7.56
CA GLY A 405 -22.39 4.34 -6.29
C GLY A 405 -22.62 5.23 -5.09
#